data_79d7c99910015dbea4ab2d529a4ead21
#
_entry.id   79d7c99910015dbea4ab2d529a4ead21
#
_cell.length_a   1.000
_cell.length_b   1.000
_cell.length_c   1.000
_cell.angle_alpha   90.00
_cell.angle_beta   90.00
_cell.angle_gamma   90.00
#
_symmetry.space_group_name_H-M   'P 1'
#
loop_
_entity.id
_entity.type
_entity.pdbx_description
1 polymer ?
#
loop_
_entity_poly.entity_id
_entity_poly.type
_entity_poly.pdbx_seq_one_letter_code
_entity_poly.pdbx_strand_id
1 'polypeptide(L)'
;MIKDNLVRLFEDAIRMHWDSPAMSDYGQPKIYTYGEVAAQIERLHILLSECGIEKNDKVALIGRNSCNWAMTYVAILTYGAVVVPILQDFKPGDVTHIINHSESKLLFAGDAIWENLDLHNMPEVRAVFSLTNFAPLAIQVRMLSEKELKAATKAAAKLEKAAEKAEKKLKQGKDVDVPEVPEVREEEPILNEKDLMPEHIEQLFQEKFQGDFYRDRVRYDWRDNSEIASINYTSGTTGFSKGVVTPLNALAGNVSFGFQTKIVRNDSRFLCFLPLAHAYGCAFDFLSNFCAGGYTCYYGRPLAAKILLQAFEEIKPTTIFTVPLIIEKIYKKMIQPLLSDPLKSWVFTIPGLSSAIHATIRNRLIQAFGGNFDQIIIGGAALNPEVEAFFRKIKFPFTVGYGMTECAPLICFAPHYEFVPGSCGRILPLMEGRITSPNSAGIGEIEVRGENVMTGYFKNEEATRDVFTEDGWLRTGDLGVLDEGGNLFIKGRSKTMLLGPSGQNIYPEEIEDVLNNMPFVLESLVMQNADNALVALVCPDMEAVDKAHFTTAQIREQMEANRKQVNTQVAAYEQLTQIRIFPHEFEKTPKKSIKRFLYNASMGE
;
A
#
# COMPACT_ATOMS: atom_id res chain seq x y z
N MET A 1 13.28 23.11 -4.43
CA MET A 1 12.23 23.08 -3.36
C MET A 1 10.87 23.16 -4.04
N ILE A 2 9.99 22.21 -3.74
CA ILE A 2 8.62 22.18 -4.28
C ILE A 2 7.88 23.40 -3.76
N LYS A 3 7.21 24.11 -4.68
CA LYS A 3 6.37 25.27 -4.34
C LYS A 3 4.95 24.86 -3.95
N ASP A 4 4.51 23.67 -4.43
CA ASP A 4 3.18 23.16 -4.14
C ASP A 4 3.08 22.72 -2.67
N ASN A 5 1.96 23.02 -2.05
CA ASN A 5 1.65 22.59 -0.70
C ASN A 5 0.49 21.60 -0.73
N LEU A 6 0.67 20.41 -0.17
CA LEU A 6 -0.30 19.32 -0.28
C LEU A 6 -1.68 19.69 0.28
N VAL A 7 -1.71 20.42 1.40
CA VAL A 7 -2.99 20.86 2.02
C VAL A 7 -3.73 21.83 1.09
N ARG A 8 -3.00 22.73 0.42
CA ARG A 8 -3.58 23.63 -0.57
C ARG A 8 -4.04 22.91 -1.83
N LEU A 9 -3.30 21.90 -2.28
CA LEU A 9 -3.74 21.07 -3.41
C LEU A 9 -5.07 20.37 -3.12
N PHE A 10 -5.30 19.87 -1.91
CA PHE A 10 -6.61 19.34 -1.50
C PHE A 10 -7.70 20.40 -1.50
N GLU A 11 -7.43 21.56 -0.88
CA GLU A 11 -8.38 22.66 -0.81
C GLU A 11 -8.79 23.14 -2.20
N ASP A 12 -7.82 23.34 -3.09
CA ASP A 12 -8.04 23.80 -4.46
C ASP A 12 -8.82 22.76 -5.28
N ALA A 13 -8.46 21.48 -5.19
CA ALA A 13 -9.17 20.42 -5.90
C ALA A 13 -10.64 20.36 -5.47
N ILE A 14 -10.91 20.40 -4.18
CA ILE A 14 -12.28 20.39 -3.64
C ILE A 14 -13.07 21.59 -4.15
N ARG A 15 -12.50 22.79 -4.08
CA ARG A 15 -13.18 24.02 -4.49
C ARG A 15 -13.47 24.07 -5.99
N MET A 16 -12.49 23.64 -6.81
CA MET A 16 -12.61 23.68 -8.27
C MET A 16 -13.58 22.64 -8.81
N HIS A 17 -13.64 21.47 -8.16
CA HIS A 17 -14.40 20.30 -8.65
C HIS A 17 -15.61 19.95 -7.79
N TRP A 18 -16.16 20.90 -7.04
CA TRP A 18 -17.20 20.74 -6.01
C TRP A 18 -18.32 19.77 -6.37
N ASP A 19 -18.90 19.92 -7.56
CA ASP A 19 -20.02 19.11 -8.04
C ASP A 19 -19.60 17.88 -8.87
N SER A 20 -18.29 17.71 -9.07
CA SER A 20 -17.76 16.57 -9.86
C SER A 20 -17.69 15.31 -9.00
N PRO A 21 -17.86 14.11 -9.61
CA PRO A 21 -17.60 12.86 -8.95
C PRO A 21 -16.16 12.76 -8.45
N ALA A 22 -15.95 12.44 -7.18
CA ALA A 22 -14.64 12.27 -6.57
C ALA A 22 -14.30 10.79 -6.36
N MET A 23 -15.20 10.04 -5.73
CA MET A 23 -14.92 8.66 -5.34
C MET A 23 -16.17 7.80 -5.16
N SER A 24 -15.98 6.49 -5.29
CA SER A 24 -16.99 5.48 -4.93
C SER A 24 -16.33 4.18 -4.45
N ASP A 25 -17.11 3.31 -3.82
CA ASP A 25 -16.72 1.94 -3.51
C ASP A 25 -17.28 0.97 -4.57
N TYR A 26 -16.44 0.10 -5.11
CA TYR A 26 -16.86 -0.83 -6.16
C TYR A 26 -18.02 -1.75 -5.72
N GLY A 27 -19.08 -1.74 -6.50
CA GLY A 27 -20.30 -2.49 -6.22
C GLY A 27 -21.23 -1.83 -5.21
N GLN A 28 -20.96 -0.57 -4.82
CA GLN A 28 -21.89 0.27 -4.08
C GLN A 28 -22.50 1.35 -5.00
N PRO A 29 -23.77 1.70 -4.79
CA PRO A 29 -24.44 2.68 -5.67
C PRO A 29 -24.01 4.13 -5.41
N LYS A 30 -23.45 4.43 -4.24
CA LYS A 30 -23.09 5.80 -3.85
C LYS A 30 -21.82 6.25 -4.57
N ILE A 31 -21.92 7.39 -5.24
CA ILE A 31 -20.78 8.15 -5.77
C ILE A 31 -20.75 9.47 -4.99
N TYR A 32 -19.63 9.74 -4.36
CA TYR A 32 -19.40 10.99 -3.63
C TYR A 32 -18.89 12.07 -4.58
N THR A 33 -19.46 13.27 -4.50
CA THR A 33 -18.87 14.46 -5.11
C THR A 33 -17.75 15.03 -4.24
N TYR A 34 -16.92 15.92 -4.78
CA TYR A 34 -15.89 16.63 -4.00
C TYR A 34 -16.50 17.42 -2.84
N GLY A 35 -17.68 18.02 -3.05
CA GLY A 35 -18.40 18.72 -1.98
C GLY A 35 -18.88 17.81 -0.85
N GLU A 36 -19.37 16.62 -1.18
CA GLU A 36 -19.76 15.62 -0.18
C GLU A 36 -18.54 15.08 0.57
N VAL A 37 -17.41 14.90 -0.11
CA VAL A 37 -16.12 14.53 0.52
C VAL A 37 -15.67 15.63 1.48
N ALA A 38 -15.74 16.91 1.07
CA ALA A 38 -15.40 18.03 1.94
C ALA A 38 -16.28 18.09 3.20
N ALA A 39 -17.59 17.88 3.05
CA ALA A 39 -18.51 17.84 4.18
C ALA A 39 -18.17 16.70 5.15
N GLN A 40 -17.76 15.54 4.63
CA GLN A 40 -17.32 14.42 5.48
C GLN A 40 -15.98 14.69 6.16
N ILE A 41 -15.03 15.35 5.49
CA ILE A 41 -13.77 15.79 6.09
C ILE A 41 -14.04 16.73 7.28
N GLU A 42 -14.95 17.69 7.13
CA GLU A 42 -15.31 18.61 8.22
C GLU A 42 -15.97 17.90 9.42
N ARG A 43 -16.83 16.88 9.17
CA ARG A 43 -17.35 16.02 10.24
C ARG A 43 -16.25 15.28 10.97
N LEU A 44 -15.28 14.77 10.23
CA LEU A 44 -14.12 14.10 10.83
C LEU A 44 -13.24 15.10 11.59
N HIS A 45 -13.08 16.34 11.15
CA HIS A 45 -12.39 17.38 11.92
C HIS A 45 -13.10 17.66 13.26
N ILE A 46 -14.43 17.73 13.25
CA ILE A 46 -15.22 17.87 14.48
C ILE A 46 -14.96 16.66 15.40
N LEU A 47 -15.04 15.43 14.88
CA LEU A 47 -14.77 14.21 15.63
C LEU A 47 -13.37 14.19 16.25
N LEU A 48 -12.34 14.58 15.47
CA LEU A 48 -10.97 14.67 15.97
C LEU A 48 -10.84 15.69 17.09
N SER A 49 -11.54 16.83 16.98
CA SER A 49 -11.61 17.85 18.03
C SER A 49 -12.27 17.35 19.30
N GLU A 50 -13.43 16.69 19.18
CA GLU A 50 -14.13 16.09 20.34
C GLU A 50 -13.29 15.02 21.04
N CYS A 51 -12.43 14.33 20.30
CA CYS A 51 -11.45 13.39 20.87
C CYS A 51 -10.21 14.08 21.46
N GLY A 52 -10.11 15.42 21.40
CA GLY A 52 -8.99 16.20 21.91
C GLY A 52 -7.69 15.93 21.16
N ILE A 53 -7.76 15.72 19.85
CA ILE A 53 -6.57 15.55 19.00
C ILE A 53 -5.96 16.93 18.75
N GLU A 54 -4.64 17.01 18.88
CA GLU A 54 -3.86 18.20 18.66
C GLU A 54 -2.99 18.08 17.40
N LYS A 55 -2.43 19.21 16.97
CA LYS A 55 -1.49 19.25 15.85
C LYS A 55 -0.29 18.30 16.12
N ASN A 56 0.09 17.51 15.12
CA ASN A 56 1.14 16.49 15.15
C ASN A 56 0.82 15.23 16.01
N ASP A 57 -0.35 15.13 16.62
CA ASP A 57 -0.80 13.85 17.17
C ASP A 57 -0.90 12.81 16.04
N LYS A 58 -0.62 11.56 16.37
CA LYS A 58 -0.67 10.44 15.42
C LYS A 58 -2.04 9.77 15.52
N VAL A 59 -2.61 9.51 14.34
CA VAL A 59 -3.88 8.79 14.21
C VAL A 59 -3.67 7.59 13.29
N ALA A 60 -3.89 6.40 13.85
CA ALA A 60 -3.75 5.15 13.12
C ALA A 60 -4.97 4.89 12.23
N LEU A 61 -4.72 4.32 11.05
CA LEU A 61 -5.73 4.04 10.04
C LEU A 61 -5.48 2.68 9.41
N ILE A 62 -6.38 1.71 9.65
CA ILE A 62 -6.26 0.34 9.15
C ILE A 62 -7.58 -0.15 8.56
N GLY A 63 -7.57 -0.58 7.31
CA GLY A 63 -8.76 -1.09 6.63
C GLY A 63 -8.52 -1.42 5.18
N ARG A 64 -9.55 -1.97 4.54
CA ARG A 64 -9.56 -2.13 3.09
C ARG A 64 -9.73 -0.79 2.41
N ASN A 65 -9.32 -0.73 1.15
CA ASN A 65 -9.58 0.44 0.31
C ASN A 65 -11.07 0.77 0.32
N SER A 66 -11.40 2.01 0.69
CA SER A 66 -12.77 2.52 0.70
C SER A 66 -12.79 4.05 0.66
N CYS A 67 -13.92 4.62 0.29
CA CYS A 67 -14.15 6.06 0.38
C CYS A 67 -13.89 6.59 1.80
N ASN A 68 -14.38 5.88 2.81
CA ASN A 68 -14.21 6.28 4.21
C ASN A 68 -12.73 6.25 4.63
N TRP A 69 -11.95 5.26 4.17
CA TRP A 69 -10.51 5.24 4.40
C TRP A 69 -9.82 6.48 3.78
N ALA A 70 -10.16 6.79 2.53
CA ALA A 70 -9.58 7.93 1.82
C ALA A 70 -9.96 9.27 2.45
N MET A 71 -11.25 9.46 2.79
CA MET A 71 -11.73 10.66 3.49
C MET A 71 -11.07 10.83 4.85
N THR A 72 -10.89 9.75 5.62
CA THR A 72 -10.20 9.77 6.92
C THR A 72 -8.73 10.18 6.75
N TYR A 73 -8.04 9.66 5.76
CA TYR A 73 -6.65 10.03 5.47
C TYR A 73 -6.50 11.53 5.21
N VAL A 74 -7.34 12.10 4.33
CA VAL A 74 -7.32 13.55 4.04
C VAL A 74 -7.71 14.35 5.26
N ALA A 75 -8.74 13.92 6.00
CA ALA A 75 -9.20 14.61 7.21
C ALA A 75 -8.08 14.72 8.26
N ILE A 76 -7.36 13.63 8.56
CA ILE A 76 -6.25 13.65 9.51
C ILE A 76 -5.16 14.63 9.05
N LEU A 77 -4.77 14.58 7.76
CA LEU A 77 -3.76 15.46 7.21
C LEU A 77 -4.17 16.94 7.27
N THR A 78 -5.38 17.26 6.86
CA THR A 78 -5.89 18.63 6.77
C THR A 78 -6.26 19.21 8.15
N TYR A 79 -6.50 18.34 9.15
CA TYR A 79 -6.63 18.74 10.55
C TYR A 79 -5.30 19.18 11.19
N GLY A 80 -4.18 18.72 10.65
CA GLY A 80 -2.85 18.99 11.21
C GLY A 80 -2.26 17.82 11.98
N ALA A 81 -2.93 16.68 12.05
CA ALA A 81 -2.43 15.45 12.64
C ALA A 81 -1.56 14.63 11.65
N VAL A 82 -0.92 13.58 12.14
CA VAL A 82 -0.04 12.69 11.38
C VAL A 82 -0.76 11.37 11.14
N VAL A 83 -0.86 10.95 9.88
CA VAL A 83 -1.47 9.66 9.54
C VAL A 83 -0.49 8.51 9.79
N VAL A 84 -0.96 7.44 10.42
CA VAL A 84 -0.23 6.18 10.53
C VAL A 84 -1.01 5.11 9.76
N PRO A 85 -0.81 5.02 8.43
CA PRO A 85 -1.53 4.06 7.61
C PRO A 85 -0.93 2.67 7.79
N ILE A 86 -1.77 1.71 8.18
CA ILE A 86 -1.36 0.33 8.49
C ILE A 86 -1.94 -0.61 7.44
N LEU A 87 -1.10 -1.46 6.85
CA LEU A 87 -1.56 -2.47 5.90
C LEU A 87 -2.46 -3.50 6.60
N GLN A 88 -3.63 -3.76 6.01
CA GLN A 88 -4.61 -4.70 6.56
C GLN A 88 -4.10 -6.15 6.72
N ASP A 89 -3.05 -6.51 5.97
CA ASP A 89 -2.45 -7.85 5.96
C ASP A 89 -1.40 -8.04 7.10
N PHE A 90 -1.16 -7.04 7.95
CA PHE A 90 -0.36 -7.22 9.16
C PHE A 90 -1.08 -8.11 10.17
N LYS A 91 -0.31 -8.92 10.91
CA LYS A 91 -0.85 -9.72 12.01
C LYS A 91 -1.29 -8.82 13.17
N PRO A 92 -2.29 -9.21 13.99
CA PRO A 92 -2.77 -8.38 15.10
C PRO A 92 -1.67 -7.88 16.04
N GLY A 93 -0.67 -8.72 16.36
CA GLY A 93 0.46 -8.32 17.19
C GLY A 93 1.34 -7.24 16.54
N ASP A 94 1.54 -7.29 15.22
CA ASP A 94 2.27 -6.27 14.48
C ASP A 94 1.48 -4.95 14.44
N VAL A 95 0.15 -5.02 14.27
CA VAL A 95 -0.74 -3.85 14.31
C VAL A 95 -0.66 -3.15 15.66
N THR A 96 -0.82 -3.91 16.75
CA THR A 96 -0.70 -3.40 18.14
C THR A 96 0.68 -2.76 18.37
N HIS A 97 1.75 -3.43 17.91
CA HIS A 97 3.10 -2.87 18.01
C HIS A 97 3.24 -1.53 17.26
N ILE A 98 2.73 -1.44 16.04
CA ILE A 98 2.79 -0.21 15.22
C ILE A 98 2.04 0.94 15.92
N ILE A 99 0.83 0.68 16.42
CA ILE A 99 0.01 1.67 17.11
C ILE A 99 0.72 2.19 18.36
N ASN A 100 1.29 1.30 19.18
CA ASN A 100 2.02 1.68 20.38
C ASN A 100 3.34 2.40 20.06
N HIS A 101 4.11 1.90 19.10
CA HIS A 101 5.38 2.51 18.72
C HIS A 101 5.18 3.92 18.13
N SER A 102 4.14 4.12 17.33
CA SER A 102 3.79 5.42 16.76
C SER A 102 3.17 6.39 17.78
N GLU A 103 2.77 5.91 18.98
CA GLU A 103 2.03 6.68 19.98
C GLU A 103 0.71 7.25 19.42
N SER A 104 0.01 6.43 18.63
CA SER A 104 -1.26 6.85 18.04
C SER A 104 -2.33 7.07 19.11
N LYS A 105 -3.00 8.23 19.04
CA LYS A 105 -4.04 8.65 19.99
C LYS A 105 -5.43 8.16 19.63
N LEU A 106 -5.67 7.89 18.35
CA LEU A 106 -6.91 7.29 17.85
C LEU A 106 -6.59 6.19 16.84
N LEU A 107 -7.57 5.30 16.66
CA LEU A 107 -7.55 4.28 15.64
C LEU A 107 -8.86 4.32 14.84
N PHE A 108 -8.75 4.47 13.51
CA PHE A 108 -9.83 4.16 12.59
C PHE A 108 -9.60 2.77 12.01
N ALA A 109 -10.53 1.85 12.21
CA ALA A 109 -10.37 0.44 11.85
C ALA A 109 -11.54 -0.10 11.03
N GLY A 110 -11.26 -1.01 10.11
CA GLY A 110 -12.28 -1.88 9.53
C GLY A 110 -12.82 -2.83 10.59
N ASP A 111 -14.15 -2.99 10.70
CA ASP A 111 -14.81 -3.72 11.78
C ASP A 111 -14.26 -5.14 11.97
N ALA A 112 -14.10 -5.90 10.89
CA ALA A 112 -13.55 -7.27 10.93
C ALA A 112 -12.06 -7.32 11.36
N ILE A 113 -11.30 -6.23 11.21
CA ILE A 113 -9.93 -6.13 11.70
C ILE A 113 -9.94 -5.85 13.20
N TRP A 114 -10.84 -4.96 13.62
CA TRP A 114 -11.01 -4.61 15.03
C TRP A 114 -11.35 -5.82 15.91
N GLU A 115 -12.19 -6.74 15.44
CA GLU A 115 -12.56 -7.98 16.15
C GLU A 115 -11.35 -8.80 16.62
N ASN A 116 -10.18 -8.61 16.04
CA ASN A 116 -8.94 -9.30 16.38
C ASN A 116 -7.93 -8.44 17.17
N LEU A 117 -8.33 -7.24 17.59
CA LEU A 117 -7.51 -6.31 18.36
C LEU A 117 -8.11 -6.09 19.74
N ASP A 118 -7.30 -5.63 20.68
CA ASP A 118 -7.71 -5.35 22.06
C ASP A 118 -7.18 -3.98 22.48
N LEU A 119 -8.10 -3.07 22.84
CA LEU A 119 -7.78 -1.71 23.27
C LEU A 119 -6.90 -1.66 24.53
N HIS A 120 -7.03 -2.64 25.44
CA HIS A 120 -6.19 -2.72 26.63
C HIS A 120 -4.69 -2.85 26.33
N ASN A 121 -4.36 -3.42 25.16
CA ASN A 121 -2.98 -3.51 24.69
C ASN A 121 -2.48 -2.25 23.98
N MET A 122 -3.30 -1.18 23.91
CA MET A 122 -3.02 0.08 23.22
C MET A 122 -3.31 1.28 24.15
N PRO A 123 -2.53 1.48 25.21
CA PRO A 123 -2.86 2.40 26.31
C PRO A 123 -2.95 3.88 25.91
N GLU A 124 -2.29 4.29 24.82
CA GLU A 124 -2.33 5.66 24.32
C GLU A 124 -3.55 5.95 23.43
N VAL A 125 -4.23 4.91 22.94
CA VAL A 125 -5.42 5.06 22.08
C VAL A 125 -6.63 5.44 22.92
N ARG A 126 -7.17 6.62 22.69
CA ARG A 126 -8.33 7.17 23.43
C ARG A 126 -9.65 6.53 22.98
N ALA A 127 -9.80 6.34 21.66
CA ALA A 127 -10.98 5.72 21.07
C ALA A 127 -10.65 5.03 19.73
N VAL A 128 -11.50 4.06 19.37
CA VAL A 128 -11.46 3.35 18.10
C VAL A 128 -12.77 3.61 17.36
N PHE A 129 -12.67 3.94 16.07
CA PHE A 129 -13.82 4.25 15.21
C PHE A 129 -13.92 3.28 14.05
N SER A 130 -15.14 2.90 13.72
CA SER A 130 -15.45 2.10 12.53
C SER A 130 -15.21 2.87 11.25
N LEU A 131 -14.52 2.25 10.28
CA LEU A 131 -14.44 2.77 8.91
C LEU A 131 -15.73 2.52 8.10
N THR A 132 -16.71 1.81 8.65
CA THR A 132 -17.99 1.58 7.99
C THR A 132 -18.93 2.78 8.13
N ASN A 133 -19.00 3.37 9.32
CA ASN A 133 -19.98 4.42 9.66
C ASN A 133 -19.46 5.50 10.62
N PHE A 134 -18.18 5.46 10.98
CA PHE A 134 -17.53 6.36 11.93
C PHE A 134 -18.07 6.33 13.38
N ALA A 135 -18.91 5.35 13.71
CA ALA A 135 -19.32 5.15 15.10
C ALA A 135 -18.15 4.64 15.96
N PRO A 136 -18.12 4.96 17.26
CA PRO A 136 -17.14 4.42 18.18
C PRO A 136 -17.31 2.89 18.31
N LEU A 137 -16.21 2.15 18.18
CA LEU A 137 -16.13 0.71 18.41
C LEU A 137 -15.66 0.41 19.84
N ALA A 138 -14.82 1.28 20.38
CA ALA A 138 -14.33 1.19 21.75
C ALA A 138 -13.81 2.56 22.22
N ILE A 139 -13.91 2.80 23.53
CA ILE A 139 -13.38 3.99 24.19
C ILE A 139 -12.52 3.54 25.35
N GLN A 140 -11.34 4.14 25.51
CA GLN A 140 -10.41 3.84 26.60
C GLN A 140 -11.03 4.20 27.94
N VAL A 141 -10.75 3.41 28.94
CA VAL A 141 -11.20 3.63 30.32
C VAL A 141 -10.03 4.04 31.22
N ARG A 142 -10.34 4.80 32.27
CA ARG A 142 -9.38 5.09 33.33
C ARG A 142 -9.92 4.57 34.68
N MET A 143 -9.02 4.18 35.54
CA MET A 143 -9.37 3.85 36.92
C MET A 143 -9.77 5.10 37.68
N LEU A 144 -10.89 5.05 38.41
CA LEU A 144 -11.31 6.09 39.33
C LEU A 144 -10.41 6.11 40.58
N SER A 145 -10.03 7.31 41.01
CA SER A 145 -9.39 7.46 42.33
C SER A 145 -10.37 7.08 43.45
N GLU A 146 -9.85 6.70 44.60
CA GLU A 146 -10.69 6.39 45.77
C GLU A 146 -11.68 7.51 46.14
N LYS A 147 -11.28 8.77 45.93
CA LYS A 147 -12.13 9.94 46.17
C LYS A 147 -13.29 10.02 45.18
N GLU A 148 -13.01 9.77 43.90
CA GLU A 148 -14.02 9.76 42.84
C GLU A 148 -14.98 8.58 43.01
N LEU A 149 -14.48 7.39 43.33
CA LEU A 149 -15.28 6.20 43.60
C LEU A 149 -16.23 6.38 44.80
N LYS A 150 -15.73 6.98 45.90
CA LYS A 150 -16.56 7.34 47.07
C LYS A 150 -17.63 8.38 46.70
N ALA A 151 -17.31 9.34 45.83
CA ALA A 151 -18.26 10.35 45.36
C ALA A 151 -19.34 9.73 44.47
N ALA A 152 -18.97 8.87 43.51
CA ALA A 152 -19.89 8.13 42.65
C ALA A 152 -20.84 7.21 43.45
N THR A 153 -20.29 6.45 44.41
CA THR A 153 -21.08 5.59 45.29
C THR A 153 -22.12 6.39 46.11
N LYS A 154 -21.72 7.57 46.62
CA LYS A 154 -22.63 8.45 47.35
C LYS A 154 -23.71 9.04 46.44
N ALA A 155 -23.38 9.38 45.20
CA ALA A 155 -24.33 9.89 44.22
C ALA A 155 -25.34 8.81 43.80
N ALA A 156 -24.88 7.60 43.51
CA ALA A 156 -25.74 6.45 43.20
C ALA A 156 -26.71 6.14 44.33
N ALA A 157 -26.25 6.06 45.58
CA ALA A 157 -27.08 5.84 46.74
C ALA A 157 -28.15 6.94 46.98
N LYS A 158 -27.86 8.19 46.55
CA LYS A 158 -28.83 9.29 46.58
C LYS A 158 -29.90 9.12 45.50
N LEU A 159 -29.50 8.70 44.28
CA LEU A 159 -30.42 8.42 43.18
C LEU A 159 -31.29 7.19 43.46
N GLU A 160 -30.75 6.14 44.09
CA GLU A 160 -31.48 4.95 44.51
C GLU A 160 -32.62 5.30 45.47
N LYS A 161 -32.33 6.14 46.47
CA LYS A 161 -33.37 6.64 47.40
C LYS A 161 -34.43 7.50 46.70
N ALA A 162 -34.04 8.23 45.65
CA ALA A 162 -34.97 9.03 44.86
C ALA A 162 -35.84 8.12 43.96
N ALA A 163 -35.24 7.10 43.35
CA ALA A 163 -35.94 6.09 42.55
C ALA A 163 -36.96 5.32 43.36
N GLU A 164 -36.59 4.84 44.58
CA GLU A 164 -37.53 4.19 45.50
C GLU A 164 -38.73 5.08 45.89
N LYS A 165 -38.48 6.38 46.08
CA LYS A 165 -39.57 7.35 46.37
C LYS A 165 -40.46 7.59 45.15
N ALA A 166 -39.91 7.63 43.98
CA ALA A 166 -40.63 7.78 42.72
C ALA A 166 -41.49 6.55 42.42
N GLU A 167 -40.94 5.34 42.61
CA GLU A 167 -41.69 4.09 42.45
C GLU A 167 -42.88 3.99 43.43
N LYS A 168 -42.69 4.41 44.69
CA LYS A 168 -43.79 4.45 45.68
C LYS A 168 -44.91 5.39 45.26
N LYS A 169 -44.59 6.52 44.64
CA LYS A 169 -45.57 7.49 44.11
C LYS A 169 -46.26 6.94 42.84
N LEU A 170 -45.53 6.23 41.99
CA LEU A 170 -46.06 5.58 40.78
C LEU A 170 -47.10 4.51 41.18
N LYS A 171 -46.80 3.68 42.23
CA LYS A 171 -47.72 2.69 42.81
C LYS A 171 -48.97 3.30 43.44
N GLN A 172 -48.93 4.62 43.74
CA GLN A 172 -50.07 5.40 44.23
C GLN A 172 -50.86 6.11 43.12
N GLY A 173 -50.55 5.79 41.82
CA GLY A 173 -51.25 6.36 40.66
C GLY A 173 -50.81 7.80 40.30
N LYS A 174 -49.63 8.25 40.78
CA LYS A 174 -49.07 9.55 40.41
C LYS A 174 -48.08 9.34 39.26
N ASP A 175 -48.24 10.13 38.22
CA ASP A 175 -47.30 10.17 37.11
C ASP A 175 -45.98 10.84 37.55
N VAL A 176 -44.90 10.06 37.70
CA VAL A 176 -43.60 10.51 38.18
C VAL A 176 -42.52 9.73 37.46
N ASP A 177 -41.55 10.44 36.87
CA ASP A 177 -40.34 9.84 36.29
C ASP A 177 -39.51 9.17 37.38
N VAL A 178 -39.13 7.91 37.16
CA VAL A 178 -38.25 7.16 38.04
C VAL A 178 -36.81 7.34 37.52
N PRO A 179 -35.94 8.00 38.32
CA PRO A 179 -34.55 8.20 37.85
C PRO A 179 -33.82 6.86 37.74
N GLU A 180 -33.09 6.69 36.66
CA GLU A 180 -32.15 5.57 36.52
C GLU A 180 -30.99 5.71 37.49
N VAL A 181 -30.67 4.62 38.19
CA VAL A 181 -29.55 4.55 39.13
C VAL A 181 -28.35 3.98 38.36
N PRO A 182 -27.29 4.76 38.10
CA PRO A 182 -26.12 4.25 37.40
C PRO A 182 -25.38 3.22 38.27
N GLU A 183 -24.90 2.17 37.61
CA GLU A 183 -23.98 1.21 38.23
C GLU A 183 -22.66 1.91 38.57
N VAL A 184 -22.20 1.83 39.82
CA VAL A 184 -20.90 2.38 40.20
C VAL A 184 -19.80 1.41 39.77
N ARG A 185 -19.01 1.81 38.81
CA ARG A 185 -17.85 1.06 38.29
C ARG A 185 -16.56 1.67 38.83
N GLU A 186 -15.54 0.84 38.95
CA GLU A 186 -14.18 1.30 39.33
C GLU A 186 -13.46 2.03 38.16
N GLU A 187 -13.98 1.86 36.96
CA GLU A 187 -13.47 2.44 35.71
C GLU A 187 -14.53 3.34 35.08
N GLU A 188 -14.07 4.41 34.42
CA GLU A 188 -14.92 5.27 33.58
C GLU A 188 -14.27 5.52 32.20
N PRO A 189 -15.07 5.67 31.15
CA PRO A 189 -14.58 6.09 29.84
C PRO A 189 -13.90 7.47 29.93
N ILE A 190 -12.75 7.64 29.25
CA ILE A 190 -12.04 8.93 29.21
C ILE A 190 -12.70 9.95 28.28
N LEU A 191 -13.59 9.49 27.39
CA LEU A 191 -14.41 10.28 26.48
C LEU A 191 -15.87 9.87 26.63
N ASN A 192 -16.78 10.81 26.47
CA ASN A 192 -18.21 10.50 26.50
C ASN A 192 -18.66 9.93 25.15
N GLU A 193 -19.11 8.68 25.13
CA GLU A 193 -19.53 7.98 23.91
C GLU A 193 -20.60 8.76 23.11
N LYS A 194 -21.55 9.39 23.81
CA LYS A 194 -22.64 10.14 23.16
C LYS A 194 -22.14 11.30 22.31
N ASP A 195 -21.07 11.95 22.75
CA ASP A 195 -20.47 13.10 22.05
C ASP A 195 -19.69 12.67 20.80
N LEU A 196 -19.40 11.37 20.68
CA LEU A 196 -18.67 10.76 19.56
C LEU A 196 -19.57 10.07 18.53
N MET A 197 -20.86 9.96 18.81
CA MET A 197 -21.82 9.32 17.89
C MET A 197 -21.99 10.14 16.60
N PRO A 198 -22.14 9.50 15.44
CA PRO A 198 -22.32 10.18 14.16
C PRO A 198 -23.45 11.21 14.15
N GLU A 199 -24.53 10.95 14.87
CA GLU A 199 -25.68 11.86 14.98
C GLU A 199 -25.31 13.14 15.72
N HIS A 200 -24.50 13.07 16.78
CA HIS A 200 -24.03 14.24 17.51
C HIS A 200 -23.03 15.05 16.66
N ILE A 201 -22.10 14.38 15.97
CA ILE A 201 -21.16 15.00 15.04
C ILE A 201 -21.92 15.74 13.93
N GLU A 202 -22.99 15.12 13.38
CA GLU A 202 -23.86 15.77 12.40
C GLU A 202 -24.54 17.00 12.99
N GLN A 203 -25.03 16.93 14.22
CA GLN A 203 -25.61 18.10 14.90
C GLN A 203 -24.59 19.24 15.02
N LEU A 204 -23.38 18.98 15.48
CA LEU A 204 -22.30 19.96 15.59
C LEU A 204 -21.91 20.55 14.21
N PHE A 205 -21.91 19.71 13.17
CA PHE A 205 -21.68 20.17 11.79
C PHE A 205 -22.76 21.15 11.36
N GLN A 206 -24.05 20.85 11.60
CA GLN A 206 -25.16 21.72 11.26
C GLN A 206 -25.14 23.03 12.08
N GLU A 207 -24.80 22.97 13.36
CA GLU A 207 -24.61 24.16 14.21
C GLU A 207 -23.47 25.04 13.72
N LYS A 208 -22.33 24.45 13.32
CA LYS A 208 -21.15 25.17 12.80
C LYS A 208 -21.44 25.90 11.49
N PHE A 209 -22.15 25.27 10.58
CA PHE A 209 -22.34 25.79 9.21
C PHE A 209 -23.76 26.31 8.93
N GLN A 210 -24.74 26.02 9.79
CA GLN A 210 -26.14 26.48 9.67
C GLN A 210 -26.78 26.20 8.30
N GLY A 211 -26.42 25.04 7.71
CA GLY A 211 -26.86 24.65 6.37
C GLY A 211 -26.16 25.35 5.20
N ASP A 212 -25.18 26.22 5.47
CA ASP A 212 -24.43 27.01 4.47
C ASP A 212 -22.99 26.46 4.30
N PHE A 213 -22.84 25.13 4.19
CA PHE A 213 -21.54 24.54 3.86
C PHE A 213 -21.38 24.40 2.34
N TYR A 214 -20.51 25.25 1.78
CA TYR A 214 -20.24 25.28 0.36
C TYR A 214 -18.74 25.50 0.10
N ARG A 215 -18.29 25.46 -1.16
CA ARG A 215 -16.88 25.54 -1.57
C ARG A 215 -16.10 26.68 -0.91
N ASP A 216 -16.71 27.83 -0.67
CA ASP A 216 -16.06 29.01 -0.07
C ASP A 216 -15.75 28.81 1.43
N ARG A 217 -16.41 27.86 2.07
CA ARG A 217 -16.19 27.51 3.48
C ARG A 217 -15.05 26.52 3.67
N VAL A 218 -14.59 25.85 2.61
CA VAL A 218 -13.47 24.90 2.69
C VAL A 218 -12.18 25.68 2.85
N ARG A 219 -11.61 25.64 4.05
CA ARG A 219 -10.33 26.23 4.39
C ARG A 219 -9.65 25.39 5.44
N TYR A 220 -8.44 24.93 5.10
CA TYR A 220 -7.62 24.16 6.00
C TYR A 220 -6.45 25.00 6.51
N ASP A 221 -6.03 24.73 7.75
CA ASP A 221 -4.90 25.43 8.34
C ASP A 221 -3.61 25.17 7.54
N TRP A 222 -2.79 26.21 7.45
CA TRP A 222 -1.50 26.11 6.78
C TRP A 222 -0.59 25.14 7.54
N ARG A 223 0.05 24.26 6.77
CA ARG A 223 1.13 23.40 7.24
C ARG A 223 2.38 23.63 6.40
N ASP A 224 3.53 23.74 7.06
CA ASP A 224 4.80 23.82 6.34
C ASP A 224 5.12 22.49 5.66
N ASN A 225 5.73 22.55 4.46
CA ASN A 225 6.07 21.36 3.70
C ASN A 225 7.06 20.42 4.40
N SER A 226 7.82 20.90 5.38
CA SER A 226 8.71 20.10 6.23
C SER A 226 7.99 19.34 7.35
N GLU A 227 6.71 19.67 7.65
CA GLU A 227 5.95 18.97 8.68
C GLU A 227 5.68 17.52 8.28
N ILE A 228 5.59 16.65 9.30
CA ILE A 228 5.33 15.22 9.10
C ILE A 228 3.90 15.01 8.62
N ALA A 229 3.76 14.39 7.46
CA ALA A 229 2.46 13.98 6.90
C ALA A 229 2.03 12.62 7.41
N SER A 230 2.93 11.64 7.32
CA SER A 230 2.62 10.26 7.69
C SER A 230 3.82 9.50 8.23
N ILE A 231 3.55 8.41 8.96
CA ILE A 231 4.55 7.42 9.38
C ILE A 231 4.15 6.08 8.78
N ASN A 232 4.84 5.67 7.73
CA ASN A 232 4.55 4.43 6.99
C ASN A 232 5.45 3.29 7.46
N TYR A 233 4.88 2.26 8.06
CA TYR A 233 5.65 1.12 8.56
C TYR A 233 6.00 0.14 7.46
N THR A 234 7.29 -0.21 7.37
CA THR A 234 7.79 -1.19 6.41
C THR A 234 8.15 -2.49 7.14
N SER A 235 7.81 -3.63 6.52
CA SER A 235 8.27 -4.92 7.02
C SER A 235 9.79 -5.03 6.84
N GLY A 236 10.54 -4.78 7.91
CA GLY A 236 12.00 -4.90 7.88
C GLY A 236 12.46 -6.35 7.68
N THR A 237 13.60 -6.53 7.01
CA THR A 237 14.25 -7.84 6.88
C THR A 237 14.81 -8.37 8.22
N THR A 238 14.80 -7.54 9.27
CA THR A 238 15.35 -7.83 10.60
C THR A 238 14.29 -8.14 11.67
N GLY A 239 13.01 -8.31 11.30
CA GLY A 239 11.93 -8.76 12.20
C GLY A 239 11.03 -7.65 12.75
N PHE A 240 11.49 -6.41 12.92
CA PHE A 240 10.65 -5.30 13.36
C PHE A 240 10.41 -4.28 12.24
N SER A 241 9.17 -3.83 12.11
CA SER A 241 8.78 -2.80 11.14
C SER A 241 9.40 -1.45 11.51
N LYS A 242 10.04 -0.77 10.54
CA LYS A 242 10.56 0.58 10.71
C LYS A 242 9.49 1.60 10.26
N GLY A 243 9.24 2.62 11.06
CA GLY A 243 8.32 3.72 10.72
C GLY A 243 9.03 4.78 9.88
N VAL A 244 8.75 4.82 8.60
CA VAL A 244 9.28 5.83 7.65
C VAL A 244 8.56 7.14 7.88
N VAL A 245 9.28 8.19 8.28
CA VAL A 245 8.74 9.53 8.51
C VAL A 245 8.69 10.30 7.20
N THR A 246 7.50 10.46 6.67
CA THR A 246 7.26 11.12 5.38
C THR A 246 6.79 12.55 5.60
N PRO A 247 7.55 13.58 5.16
CA PRO A 247 7.12 14.96 5.23
C PRO A 247 6.06 15.29 4.16
N LEU A 248 5.29 16.36 4.37
CA LEU A 248 4.30 16.83 3.39
C LEU A 248 4.94 17.10 2.02
N ASN A 249 6.17 17.61 2.00
CA ASN A 249 6.94 17.87 0.79
C ASN A 249 7.11 16.61 -0.09
N ALA A 250 7.39 15.47 0.53
CA ALA A 250 7.60 14.23 -0.20
C ALA A 250 6.33 13.73 -0.90
N LEU A 251 5.16 13.89 -0.25
CA LEU A 251 3.88 13.57 -0.87
C LEU A 251 3.53 14.60 -1.97
N ALA A 252 3.72 15.91 -1.70
CA ALA A 252 3.48 16.97 -2.68
C ALA A 252 4.33 16.77 -3.95
N GLY A 253 5.58 16.30 -3.81
CA GLY A 253 6.47 16.00 -4.93
C GLY A 253 5.91 14.93 -5.86
N ASN A 254 5.42 13.84 -5.31
CA ASN A 254 4.80 12.78 -6.11
C ASN A 254 3.52 13.26 -6.80
N VAL A 255 2.68 14.03 -6.09
CA VAL A 255 1.44 14.62 -6.64
C VAL A 255 1.77 15.58 -7.79
N SER A 256 2.69 16.53 -7.56
CA SER A 256 3.11 17.50 -8.58
C SER A 256 3.71 16.84 -9.82
N PHE A 257 4.49 15.76 -9.62
CA PHE A 257 5.02 14.97 -10.72
C PHE A 257 3.89 14.32 -11.55
N GLY A 258 2.86 13.77 -10.88
CA GLY A 258 1.69 13.21 -11.54
C GLY A 258 1.00 14.22 -12.48
N PHE A 259 0.91 15.48 -12.08
CA PHE A 259 0.37 16.57 -12.91
C PHE A 259 1.27 16.92 -14.09
N GLN A 260 2.57 17.11 -13.83
CA GLN A 260 3.55 17.53 -14.85
C GLN A 260 3.66 16.50 -15.97
N THR A 261 3.59 15.23 -15.67
CA THR A 261 3.68 14.13 -16.63
C THR A 261 2.35 13.73 -17.24
N LYS A 262 1.25 14.37 -16.80
CA LYS A 262 -0.12 14.06 -17.23
C LYS A 262 -0.54 12.60 -16.98
N ILE A 263 0.11 11.94 -16.00
CA ILE A 263 -0.33 10.63 -15.50
C ILE A 263 -1.74 10.76 -14.90
N VAL A 264 -2.00 11.91 -14.26
CA VAL A 264 -3.31 12.31 -13.74
C VAL A 264 -3.82 13.59 -14.40
N ARG A 265 -5.12 13.67 -14.60
CA ARG A 265 -5.85 14.79 -15.21
C ARG A 265 -7.20 14.92 -14.50
N ASN A 266 -7.89 16.05 -14.70
CA ASN A 266 -9.22 16.28 -14.14
C ASN A 266 -10.32 15.36 -14.69
N ASP A 267 -10.09 14.72 -15.84
CA ASP A 267 -10.96 13.71 -16.43
C ASP A 267 -10.53 12.26 -16.12
N SER A 268 -9.49 12.08 -15.31
CA SER A 268 -8.96 10.77 -14.96
C SER A 268 -9.97 9.93 -14.18
N ARG A 269 -10.04 8.65 -14.54
CA ARG A 269 -10.84 7.64 -13.87
C ARG A 269 -9.92 6.50 -13.45
N PHE A 270 -9.92 6.18 -12.17
CA PHE A 270 -9.04 5.14 -11.64
C PHE A 270 -9.85 4.04 -10.97
N LEU A 271 -9.36 2.82 -11.09
CA LEU A 271 -9.78 1.67 -10.29
C LEU A 271 -8.66 1.35 -9.32
N CYS A 272 -8.82 1.75 -8.08
CA CYS A 272 -7.81 1.56 -7.03
C CYS A 272 -7.96 0.18 -6.38
N PHE A 273 -7.10 -0.75 -6.74
CA PHE A 273 -7.03 -2.10 -6.15
C PHE A 273 -5.70 -2.38 -5.43
N LEU A 274 -4.71 -1.49 -5.56
CA LEU A 274 -3.51 -1.53 -4.72
C LEU A 274 -3.84 -1.02 -3.31
N PRO A 275 -3.22 -1.57 -2.25
CA PRO A 275 -3.49 -1.12 -0.89
C PRO A 275 -3.20 0.37 -0.70
N LEU A 276 -4.19 1.15 -0.22
CA LEU A 276 -4.03 2.58 0.05
C LEU A 276 -3.02 2.86 1.18
N ALA A 277 -2.87 1.95 2.13
CA ALA A 277 -1.85 2.07 3.17
C ALA A 277 -0.40 1.86 2.64
N HIS A 278 -0.24 1.40 1.39
CA HIS A 278 1.06 1.32 0.74
C HIS A 278 1.35 2.62 -0.01
N ALA A 279 2.57 3.16 0.13
CA ALA A 279 2.97 4.45 -0.45
C ALA A 279 2.64 4.58 -1.96
N TYR A 280 2.78 3.49 -2.74
CA TYR A 280 2.50 3.49 -4.17
C TYR A 280 1.01 3.71 -4.49
N GLY A 281 0.11 2.92 -3.90
CA GLY A 281 -1.34 3.10 -4.05
C GLY A 281 -1.81 4.44 -3.48
N CYS A 282 -1.29 4.84 -2.32
CA CYS A 282 -1.61 6.11 -1.70
C CYS A 282 -1.28 7.31 -2.61
N ALA A 283 -0.04 7.39 -3.08
CA ALA A 283 0.43 8.54 -3.84
C ALA A 283 -0.25 8.67 -5.20
N PHE A 284 -0.42 7.57 -5.94
CA PHE A 284 -0.85 7.64 -7.34
C PHE A 284 -2.30 7.26 -7.58
N ASP A 285 -2.80 6.13 -7.02
CA ASP A 285 -4.21 5.78 -7.18
C ASP A 285 -5.15 6.74 -6.44
N PHE A 286 -4.66 7.41 -5.40
CA PHE A 286 -5.48 8.27 -4.55
C PHE A 286 -5.04 9.74 -4.58
N LEU A 287 -3.94 10.12 -3.90
CA LEU A 287 -3.60 11.52 -3.65
C LEU A 287 -3.45 12.33 -4.94
N SER A 288 -2.69 11.81 -5.92
CA SER A 288 -2.47 12.50 -7.19
C SER A 288 -3.77 12.67 -7.97
N ASN A 289 -4.60 11.62 -8.04
CA ASN A 289 -5.86 11.69 -8.78
C ASN A 289 -6.87 12.60 -8.10
N PHE A 290 -6.97 12.56 -6.78
CA PHE A 290 -7.85 13.45 -6.02
C PHE A 290 -7.46 14.91 -6.18
N CYS A 291 -6.16 15.23 -6.06
CA CYS A 291 -5.68 16.60 -6.27
C CYS A 291 -5.84 17.09 -7.72
N ALA A 292 -5.90 16.18 -8.70
CA ALA A 292 -6.17 16.54 -10.10
C ALA A 292 -7.66 16.82 -10.40
N GLY A 293 -8.56 16.51 -9.49
CA GLY A 293 -10.00 16.59 -9.75
C GLY A 293 -10.58 15.33 -10.42
N GLY A 294 -9.82 14.24 -10.44
CA GLY A 294 -10.23 12.97 -11.05
C GLY A 294 -11.14 12.12 -10.15
N TYR A 295 -11.66 11.05 -10.72
CA TYR A 295 -12.53 10.10 -10.04
C TYR A 295 -11.80 8.80 -9.73
N THR A 296 -11.92 8.29 -8.48
CA THR A 296 -11.36 7.00 -8.07
C THR A 296 -12.46 6.06 -7.56
N CYS A 297 -12.52 4.85 -8.12
CA CYS A 297 -13.32 3.75 -7.59
C CYS A 297 -12.44 2.81 -6.77
N TYR A 298 -12.76 2.63 -5.48
CA TYR A 298 -12.01 1.76 -4.57
C TYR A 298 -12.53 0.32 -4.64
N TYR A 299 -11.64 -0.62 -4.97
CA TYR A 299 -12.02 -2.03 -5.17
C TYR A 299 -12.19 -2.80 -3.86
N GLY A 300 -11.89 -2.36 -2.73
CA GLY A 300 -12.17 -2.85 -1.36
C GLY A 300 -12.40 -4.36 -1.10
N ARG A 301 -12.08 -5.25 -2.06
CA ARG A 301 -12.37 -6.69 -2.02
C ARG A 301 -11.10 -7.51 -2.21
N PRO A 302 -11.09 -8.79 -1.81
CA PRO A 302 -10.01 -9.71 -2.18
C PRO A 302 -9.85 -9.80 -3.70
N LEU A 303 -8.60 -9.83 -4.18
CA LEU A 303 -8.28 -9.85 -5.61
C LEU A 303 -8.69 -11.20 -6.24
N ALA A 304 -9.85 -11.21 -6.89
CA ALA A 304 -10.32 -12.33 -7.71
C ALA A 304 -10.29 -11.91 -9.18
N ALA A 305 -9.53 -12.61 -10.02
CA ALA A 305 -9.26 -12.21 -11.40
C ALA A 305 -10.53 -11.92 -12.21
N LYS A 306 -11.58 -12.75 -12.07
CA LYS A 306 -12.84 -12.56 -12.80
C LYS A 306 -13.55 -11.25 -12.41
N ILE A 307 -13.62 -10.97 -11.10
CA ILE A 307 -14.31 -9.77 -10.59
C ILE A 307 -13.50 -8.51 -10.90
N LEU A 308 -12.16 -8.61 -10.83
CA LEU A 308 -11.28 -7.50 -11.16
C LEU A 308 -11.39 -7.12 -12.65
N LEU A 309 -11.44 -8.09 -13.56
CA LEU A 309 -11.64 -7.84 -14.99
C LEU A 309 -13.01 -7.20 -15.26
N GLN A 310 -14.06 -7.65 -14.57
CA GLN A 310 -15.37 -7.00 -14.63
C GLN A 310 -15.32 -5.55 -14.15
N ALA A 311 -14.61 -5.27 -13.05
CA ALA A 311 -14.45 -3.92 -12.55
C ALA A 311 -13.69 -3.00 -13.54
N PHE A 312 -12.69 -3.52 -14.25
CA PHE A 312 -12.04 -2.77 -15.33
C PHE A 312 -13.00 -2.43 -16.47
N GLU A 313 -13.84 -3.38 -16.88
CA GLU A 313 -14.84 -3.17 -17.95
C GLU A 313 -15.88 -2.12 -17.55
N GLU A 314 -16.33 -2.12 -16.30
CA GLU A 314 -17.33 -1.19 -15.78
C GLU A 314 -16.76 0.23 -15.56
N ILE A 315 -15.57 0.33 -14.95
CA ILE A 315 -14.97 1.63 -14.57
C ILE A 315 -14.23 2.29 -15.74
N LYS A 316 -13.61 1.50 -16.63
CA LYS A 316 -12.82 1.96 -17.78
C LYS A 316 -11.76 2.98 -17.39
N PRO A 317 -10.77 2.59 -16.57
CA PRO A 317 -9.76 3.50 -16.07
C PRO A 317 -8.93 4.12 -17.20
N THR A 318 -8.46 5.34 -16.97
CA THR A 318 -7.60 6.10 -17.92
C THR A 318 -6.12 5.78 -17.74
N THR A 319 -5.70 5.48 -16.53
CA THR A 319 -4.36 4.96 -16.19
C THR A 319 -4.53 3.84 -15.18
N ILE A 320 -3.70 2.81 -15.26
CA ILE A 320 -3.75 1.65 -14.37
C ILE A 320 -2.43 1.53 -13.63
N PHE A 321 -2.47 1.55 -12.30
CA PHE A 321 -1.31 1.24 -11.46
C PHE A 321 -1.41 -0.21 -10.98
N THR A 322 -0.31 -0.95 -11.13
CA THR A 322 -0.30 -2.38 -10.79
C THR A 322 1.07 -2.86 -10.34
N VAL A 323 1.13 -4.11 -9.92
CA VAL A 323 2.36 -4.80 -9.56
C VAL A 323 2.64 -5.96 -10.52
N PRO A 324 3.91 -6.38 -10.70
CA PRO A 324 4.28 -7.45 -11.61
C PRO A 324 3.46 -8.71 -11.44
N LEU A 325 3.23 -9.14 -10.20
CA LEU A 325 2.48 -10.37 -9.87
C LEU A 325 1.11 -10.47 -10.57
N ILE A 326 0.38 -9.35 -10.70
CA ILE A 326 -0.94 -9.34 -11.33
C ILE A 326 -0.80 -9.49 -12.85
N ILE A 327 0.13 -8.74 -13.43
CA ILE A 327 0.41 -8.75 -14.87
C ILE A 327 0.93 -10.13 -15.32
N GLU A 328 1.83 -10.71 -14.55
CA GLU A 328 2.40 -12.03 -14.82
C GLU A 328 1.38 -13.16 -14.72
N LYS A 329 0.46 -13.08 -13.75
CA LYS A 329 -0.67 -14.02 -13.68
C LYS A 329 -1.58 -13.91 -14.91
N ILE A 330 -1.84 -12.71 -15.39
CA ILE A 330 -2.62 -12.49 -16.62
C ILE A 330 -1.86 -13.06 -17.82
N TYR A 331 -0.56 -12.80 -17.92
CA TYR A 331 0.30 -13.33 -18.97
C TYR A 331 0.30 -14.88 -18.96
N LYS A 332 0.62 -15.49 -17.82
CA LYS A 332 0.63 -16.97 -17.66
C LYS A 332 -0.71 -17.59 -18.04
N LYS A 333 -1.83 -16.98 -17.66
CA LYS A 333 -3.17 -17.53 -17.91
C LYS A 333 -3.68 -17.32 -19.33
N MET A 334 -3.43 -16.15 -19.93
CA MET A 334 -4.03 -15.77 -21.21
C MET A 334 -3.09 -15.91 -22.40
N ILE A 335 -1.78 -15.73 -22.20
CA ILE A 335 -0.80 -15.58 -23.27
C ILE A 335 0.08 -16.82 -23.41
N GLN A 336 0.68 -17.26 -22.32
CA GLN A 336 1.62 -18.39 -22.34
C GLN A 336 1.05 -19.67 -22.98
N PRO A 337 -0.24 -20.07 -22.77
CA PRO A 337 -0.82 -21.22 -23.46
C PRO A 337 -0.91 -21.06 -24.99
N LEU A 338 -0.99 -19.83 -25.48
CA LEU A 338 -0.99 -19.56 -26.93
C LEU A 338 0.39 -19.67 -27.55
N LEU A 339 1.44 -19.32 -26.80
CA LEU A 339 2.82 -19.36 -27.24
C LEU A 339 3.43 -20.76 -27.12
N SER A 340 2.99 -21.53 -26.12
CA SER A 340 3.50 -22.89 -25.84
C SER A 340 2.88 -23.99 -26.73
N ASP A 341 1.77 -23.71 -27.45
CA ASP A 341 1.11 -24.64 -28.33
C ASP A 341 1.88 -24.72 -29.68
N PRO A 342 2.51 -25.86 -30.03
CA PRO A 342 3.29 -25.98 -31.27
C PRO A 342 2.47 -25.69 -32.54
N LEU A 343 1.16 -25.98 -32.52
CA LEU A 343 0.27 -25.73 -33.66
C LEU A 343 -0.07 -24.25 -33.81
N LYS A 344 0.04 -23.46 -32.75
CA LYS A 344 -0.23 -22.02 -32.77
C LYS A 344 1.03 -21.20 -32.82
N SER A 345 2.14 -21.68 -32.24
CA SER A 345 3.40 -20.92 -32.19
C SER A 345 4.02 -20.62 -33.54
N TRP A 346 3.90 -21.55 -34.54
CA TRP A 346 4.45 -21.34 -35.88
C TRP A 346 3.79 -20.14 -36.59
N VAL A 347 2.53 -19.82 -36.28
CA VAL A 347 1.80 -18.70 -36.88
C VAL A 347 2.43 -17.34 -36.50
N PHE A 348 3.08 -17.27 -35.34
CA PHE A 348 3.83 -16.08 -34.90
C PHE A 348 5.14 -15.86 -35.67
N THR A 349 5.58 -16.82 -36.49
CA THR A 349 6.81 -16.70 -37.31
C THR A 349 6.54 -16.22 -38.72
N ILE A 350 5.26 -16.21 -39.17
CA ILE A 350 4.90 -15.82 -40.55
C ILE A 350 4.85 -14.30 -40.64
N PRO A 351 5.66 -13.65 -41.49
CA PRO A 351 5.62 -12.20 -41.71
C PRO A 351 4.23 -11.73 -42.15
N GLY A 352 3.74 -10.62 -41.62
CA GLY A 352 2.40 -10.09 -41.88
C GLY A 352 1.31 -10.70 -41.02
N LEU A 353 1.21 -12.02 -40.92
CA LEU A 353 0.22 -12.71 -40.07
C LEU A 353 0.58 -12.54 -38.59
N SER A 354 1.87 -12.60 -38.26
CA SER A 354 2.38 -12.31 -36.92
C SER A 354 1.95 -10.92 -36.42
N SER A 355 2.05 -9.89 -37.26
CA SER A 355 1.63 -8.52 -36.91
C SER A 355 0.14 -8.41 -36.64
N ALA A 356 -0.71 -9.09 -37.42
CA ALA A 356 -2.15 -9.10 -37.22
C ALA A 356 -2.53 -9.83 -35.91
N ILE A 357 -1.87 -10.94 -35.60
CA ILE A 357 -2.08 -11.68 -34.36
C ILE A 357 -1.63 -10.86 -33.14
N HIS A 358 -0.46 -10.24 -33.18
CA HIS A 358 0.02 -9.35 -32.15
C HIS A 358 -0.97 -8.19 -31.88
N ALA A 359 -1.49 -7.56 -32.95
CA ALA A 359 -2.52 -6.54 -32.82
C ALA A 359 -3.82 -7.09 -32.19
N THR A 360 -4.22 -8.30 -32.57
CA THR A 360 -5.40 -8.95 -31.99
C THR A 360 -5.23 -9.23 -30.49
N ILE A 361 -4.06 -9.77 -30.10
CA ILE A 361 -3.77 -10.04 -28.69
C ILE A 361 -3.70 -8.73 -27.90
N ARG A 362 -2.99 -7.73 -28.42
CA ARG A 362 -2.94 -6.39 -27.79
C ARG A 362 -4.34 -5.82 -27.58
N ASN A 363 -5.20 -5.84 -28.60
CA ASN A 363 -6.54 -5.29 -28.50
C ASN A 363 -7.42 -6.05 -27.49
N ARG A 364 -7.28 -7.38 -27.42
CA ARG A 364 -7.97 -8.18 -26.40
C ARG A 364 -7.50 -7.84 -24.97
N LEU A 365 -6.21 -7.65 -24.77
CA LEU A 365 -5.68 -7.22 -23.49
C LEU A 365 -6.16 -5.81 -23.13
N ILE A 366 -6.13 -4.87 -24.09
CA ILE A 366 -6.65 -3.51 -23.89
C ILE A 366 -8.13 -3.59 -23.47
N GLN A 367 -8.95 -4.39 -24.15
CA GLN A 367 -10.36 -4.56 -23.78
C GLN A 367 -10.54 -5.19 -22.40
N ALA A 368 -9.71 -6.19 -22.04
CA ALA A 368 -9.76 -6.82 -20.72
C ALA A 368 -9.47 -5.84 -19.57
N PHE A 369 -8.71 -4.79 -19.84
CA PHE A 369 -8.42 -3.70 -18.90
C PHE A 369 -9.37 -2.48 -19.06
N GLY A 370 -10.54 -2.66 -19.70
CA GLY A 370 -11.57 -1.62 -19.82
C GLY A 370 -11.54 -0.81 -21.11
N GLY A 371 -10.50 -0.96 -21.95
CA GLY A 371 -10.44 -0.41 -23.30
C GLY A 371 -10.18 1.08 -23.43
N ASN A 372 -9.92 1.80 -22.33
CA ASN A 372 -9.87 3.27 -22.30
C ASN A 372 -8.61 3.86 -21.63
N PHE A 373 -7.60 3.05 -21.32
CA PHE A 373 -6.42 3.54 -20.64
C PHE A 373 -5.32 3.96 -21.62
N ASP A 374 -4.56 4.98 -21.22
CA ASP A 374 -3.39 5.47 -21.95
C ASP A 374 -2.16 4.58 -21.73
N GLN A 375 -1.98 4.12 -20.47
CA GLN A 375 -0.84 3.26 -20.11
C GLN A 375 -1.12 2.47 -18.81
N ILE A 376 -0.39 1.36 -18.67
CA ILE A 376 -0.28 0.63 -17.40
C ILE A 376 1.09 0.94 -16.78
N ILE A 377 1.10 1.37 -15.53
CA ILE A 377 2.33 1.66 -14.76
C ILE A 377 2.54 0.50 -13.78
N ILE A 378 3.67 -0.16 -13.92
CA ILE A 378 4.04 -1.35 -13.14
C ILE A 378 5.13 -0.95 -12.15
N GLY A 379 4.90 -1.21 -10.87
CA GLY A 379 5.87 -0.84 -9.82
C GLY A 379 5.87 -1.80 -8.65
N GLY A 380 6.78 -1.58 -7.71
CA GLY A 380 6.87 -2.33 -6.45
C GLY A 380 7.73 -3.59 -6.48
N ALA A 381 8.05 -4.13 -7.65
CA ALA A 381 9.01 -5.22 -7.87
C ALA A 381 9.52 -5.20 -9.32
N ALA A 382 10.55 -5.99 -9.63
CA ALA A 382 11.02 -6.19 -11.00
C ALA A 382 9.93 -6.89 -11.84
N LEU A 383 9.76 -6.45 -13.09
CA LEU A 383 8.89 -7.12 -14.05
C LEU A 383 9.66 -8.26 -14.72
N ASN A 384 9.04 -9.41 -14.84
CA ASN A 384 9.61 -10.54 -15.52
C ASN A 384 10.06 -10.18 -16.96
N PRO A 385 11.33 -10.42 -17.35
CA PRO A 385 11.88 -10.02 -18.64
C PRO A 385 11.15 -10.64 -19.85
N GLU A 386 10.62 -11.87 -19.73
CA GLU A 386 9.86 -12.51 -20.81
C GLU A 386 8.52 -11.77 -21.04
N VAL A 387 7.84 -11.42 -19.95
CA VAL A 387 6.58 -10.66 -20.00
C VAL A 387 6.82 -9.28 -20.59
N GLU A 388 7.88 -8.60 -20.16
CA GLU A 388 8.29 -7.30 -20.72
C GLU A 388 8.55 -7.40 -22.23
N ALA A 389 9.39 -8.35 -22.64
CA ALA A 389 9.74 -8.56 -24.04
C ALA A 389 8.50 -8.84 -24.90
N PHE A 390 7.57 -9.64 -24.38
CA PHE A 390 6.31 -9.94 -25.08
C PHE A 390 5.42 -8.69 -25.21
N PHE A 391 5.22 -7.94 -24.13
CA PHE A 391 4.40 -6.72 -24.15
C PHE A 391 4.94 -5.67 -25.13
N ARG A 392 6.25 -5.54 -25.20
CA ARG A 392 6.91 -4.69 -26.20
C ARG A 392 6.68 -5.20 -27.62
N LYS A 393 6.83 -6.50 -27.85
CA LYS A 393 6.62 -7.13 -29.16
C LYS A 393 5.22 -6.86 -29.69
N ILE A 394 4.20 -6.91 -28.83
CA ILE A 394 2.80 -6.59 -29.22
C ILE A 394 2.49 -5.10 -29.16
N LYS A 395 3.44 -4.23 -28.79
CA LYS A 395 3.28 -2.78 -28.58
C LYS A 395 2.15 -2.46 -27.57
N PHE A 396 2.11 -3.19 -26.46
CA PHE A 396 1.18 -2.92 -25.36
C PHE A 396 1.64 -1.69 -24.58
N PRO A 397 0.75 -0.73 -24.22
CA PRO A 397 1.16 0.52 -23.57
C PRO A 397 1.43 0.29 -22.07
N PHE A 398 2.66 -0.01 -21.72
CA PHE A 398 3.10 -0.18 -20.32
C PHE A 398 4.44 0.51 -20.07
N THR A 399 4.69 0.80 -18.82
CA THR A 399 5.98 1.27 -18.30
C THR A 399 6.25 0.70 -16.93
N VAL A 400 7.53 0.73 -16.53
CA VAL A 400 7.97 0.30 -15.19
C VAL A 400 8.50 1.51 -14.43
N GLY A 401 8.06 1.69 -13.20
CA GLY A 401 8.56 2.70 -12.28
C GLY A 401 9.30 2.08 -11.10
N TYR A 402 10.29 2.80 -10.58
CA TYR A 402 11.04 2.40 -9.41
C TYR A 402 10.88 3.40 -8.27
N GLY A 403 10.75 2.85 -7.06
CA GLY A 403 10.64 3.63 -5.85
C GLY A 403 10.61 2.78 -4.60
N MET A 404 10.62 3.45 -3.47
CA MET A 404 10.58 2.84 -2.14
C MET A 404 9.77 3.71 -1.18
N THR A 405 9.33 3.12 -0.07
CA THR A 405 8.53 3.85 0.93
C THR A 405 9.27 5.08 1.47
N GLU A 406 10.58 4.99 1.58
CA GLU A 406 11.48 6.06 2.01
C GLU A 406 11.57 7.24 1.03
N CYS A 407 10.95 7.12 -0.16
CA CYS A 407 10.85 8.18 -1.17
C CYS A 407 9.39 8.54 -1.56
N ALA A 408 8.41 8.12 -0.81
CA ALA A 408 6.99 8.50 -0.82
C ALA A 408 6.15 8.33 -2.12
N PRO A 409 6.36 7.39 -3.07
CA PRO A 409 7.43 6.42 -3.15
C PRO A 409 8.44 6.65 -4.29
N LEU A 410 8.17 7.51 -5.30
CA LEU A 410 8.74 7.43 -6.65
C LEU A 410 10.14 8.04 -6.75
N ILE A 411 11.05 7.31 -7.38
CA ILE A 411 12.42 7.71 -7.69
C ILE A 411 12.63 7.84 -9.20
N CYS A 412 12.19 6.83 -9.97
CA CYS A 412 12.37 6.79 -11.42
C CYS A 412 11.07 6.50 -12.16
N PHE A 413 10.94 7.12 -13.32
CA PHE A 413 9.83 6.90 -14.23
C PHE A 413 10.19 7.35 -15.66
N ALA A 414 9.59 6.70 -16.63
CA ALA A 414 9.47 7.20 -18.00
C ALA A 414 8.07 6.85 -18.55
N PRO A 415 7.43 7.72 -19.34
CA PRO A 415 6.17 7.35 -19.99
C PRO A 415 6.41 6.19 -20.97
N HIS A 416 5.36 5.39 -21.23
CA HIS A 416 5.48 4.15 -22.02
C HIS A 416 6.12 4.32 -23.41
N TYR A 417 6.00 5.49 -24.01
CA TYR A 417 6.59 5.80 -25.34
C TYR A 417 8.08 6.18 -25.27
N GLU A 418 8.61 6.48 -24.08
CA GLU A 418 10.04 6.73 -23.81
C GLU A 418 10.70 5.58 -23.03
N PHE A 419 9.94 4.54 -22.70
CA PHE A 419 10.42 3.43 -21.88
C PHE A 419 11.54 2.65 -22.57
N VAL A 420 12.69 2.60 -21.89
CA VAL A 420 13.85 1.81 -22.31
C VAL A 420 13.78 0.42 -21.71
N PRO A 421 13.93 -0.65 -22.50
CA PRO A 421 13.81 -2.03 -22.04
C PRO A 421 14.71 -2.38 -20.87
N GLY A 422 14.15 -3.06 -19.87
CA GLY A 422 14.84 -3.47 -18.66
C GLY A 422 15.18 -2.33 -17.71
N SER A 423 14.85 -1.07 -18.06
CA SER A 423 15.06 0.09 -17.18
C SER A 423 13.84 0.36 -16.30
N CYS A 424 14.00 1.22 -15.31
CA CYS A 424 12.91 1.79 -14.52
C CYS A 424 12.61 3.24 -14.92
N GLY A 425 13.09 3.68 -16.08
CA GLY A 425 13.03 5.07 -16.53
C GLY A 425 14.15 5.94 -15.92
N ARG A 426 13.95 7.25 -16.00
CA ARG A 426 14.92 8.26 -15.53
C ARG A 426 14.61 8.69 -14.11
N ILE A 427 15.64 9.14 -13.41
CA ILE A 427 15.48 9.82 -12.11
C ILE A 427 14.56 11.03 -12.29
N LEU A 428 13.61 11.21 -11.36
CA LEU A 428 12.64 12.31 -11.40
C LEU A 428 13.34 13.68 -11.36
N PRO A 429 12.77 14.71 -12.00
CA PRO A 429 13.34 16.06 -11.96
C PRO A 429 13.48 16.66 -10.56
N LEU A 430 12.72 16.17 -9.58
CA LEU A 430 12.75 16.59 -8.17
C LEU A 430 13.75 15.79 -7.33
N MET A 431 14.46 14.85 -7.95
CA MET A 431 15.39 13.95 -7.33
C MET A 431 16.75 14.00 -8.04
N GLU A 432 17.78 13.70 -7.30
CA GLU A 432 19.11 13.41 -7.81
C GLU A 432 19.43 11.94 -7.52
N GLY A 433 20.18 11.29 -8.39
CA GLY A 433 20.63 9.91 -8.17
C GLY A 433 22.07 9.72 -8.61
N ARG A 434 22.80 8.87 -7.89
CA ARG A 434 24.16 8.47 -8.22
C ARG A 434 24.38 6.98 -7.98
N ILE A 435 25.37 6.44 -8.65
CA ILE A 435 25.87 5.08 -8.41
C ILE A 435 27.18 5.19 -7.65
N THR A 436 27.25 4.58 -6.46
CA THR A 436 28.46 4.62 -5.61
C THR A 436 29.19 3.29 -5.66
N SER A 437 30.54 3.36 -5.53
CA SER A 437 31.43 2.20 -5.54
C SER A 437 31.16 1.21 -6.70
N PRO A 438 31.05 1.68 -7.98
CA PRO A 438 30.73 0.81 -9.07
C PRO A 438 31.85 -0.21 -9.34
N ASN A 439 31.46 -1.44 -9.67
CA ASN A 439 32.38 -2.48 -10.13
C ASN A 439 32.80 -2.23 -11.61
N SER A 440 33.58 -3.16 -12.20
CA SER A 440 34.04 -3.05 -13.59
C SER A 440 32.91 -3.00 -14.64
N ALA A 441 31.70 -3.43 -14.27
CA ALA A 441 30.50 -3.35 -15.13
C ALA A 441 29.67 -2.09 -14.84
N GLY A 442 30.15 -1.17 -14.00
CA GLY A 442 29.44 0.05 -13.64
C GLY A 442 28.31 -0.16 -12.60
N ILE A 443 28.14 -1.37 -12.07
CA ILE A 443 27.10 -1.70 -11.09
C ILE A 443 27.57 -1.32 -9.70
N GLY A 444 26.80 -0.49 -9.00
CA GLY A 444 27.09 -0.06 -7.63
C GLY A 444 25.79 0.24 -6.86
N GLU A 445 25.92 0.70 -5.63
CA GLU A 445 24.76 1.07 -4.83
C GLU A 445 24.11 2.35 -5.35
N ILE A 446 22.78 2.32 -5.44
CA ILE A 446 21.98 3.47 -5.85
C ILE A 446 21.78 4.36 -4.63
N GLU A 447 22.23 5.59 -4.73
CA GLU A 447 21.99 6.63 -3.73
C GLU A 447 21.15 7.74 -4.34
N VAL A 448 20.18 8.25 -3.56
CA VAL A 448 19.25 9.30 -4.02
C VAL A 448 19.15 10.44 -3.03
N ARG A 449 18.87 11.62 -3.53
CA ARG A 449 18.62 12.83 -2.76
C ARG A 449 17.53 13.65 -3.45
N GLY A 450 16.69 14.34 -2.68
CA GLY A 450 15.69 15.25 -3.26
C GLY A 450 14.42 15.38 -2.43
N GLU A 451 13.43 15.99 -3.03
CA GLU A 451 12.20 16.43 -2.39
C GLU A 451 11.31 15.26 -1.90
N ASN A 452 11.42 14.08 -2.55
CA ASN A 452 10.62 12.91 -2.21
C ASN A 452 11.17 12.10 -1.02
N VAL A 453 12.37 12.43 -0.52
CA VAL A 453 13.06 11.61 0.49
C VAL A 453 12.48 11.83 1.88
N MET A 454 12.35 10.75 2.64
CA MET A 454 11.95 10.77 4.05
C MET A 454 12.89 11.62 4.92
N THR A 455 12.44 12.02 6.09
CA THR A 455 13.30 12.67 7.07
C THR A 455 14.10 11.69 7.93
N GLY A 456 13.68 10.44 8.00
CA GLY A 456 14.32 9.37 8.77
C GLY A 456 13.33 8.30 9.22
N TYR A 457 13.81 7.42 10.12
CA TYR A 457 12.97 6.41 10.76
C TYR A 457 12.51 6.88 12.13
N PHE A 458 11.21 6.78 12.38
CA PHE A 458 10.59 7.22 13.63
C PHE A 458 11.20 6.50 14.84
N LYS A 459 11.70 7.26 15.84
CA LYS A 459 12.39 6.77 17.04
C LYS A 459 13.52 5.77 16.77
N ASN A 460 14.20 5.92 15.64
CA ASN A 460 15.30 5.03 15.28
C ASN A 460 16.45 5.81 14.61
N GLU A 461 17.19 6.55 15.43
CA GLU A 461 18.31 7.38 14.98
C GLU A 461 19.47 6.56 14.41
N GLU A 462 19.72 5.36 14.94
CA GLU A 462 20.77 4.47 14.46
C GLU A 462 20.47 4.04 13.03
N ALA A 463 19.28 3.48 12.79
CA ALA A 463 18.85 3.09 11.44
C ALA A 463 18.78 4.29 10.49
N THR A 464 18.47 5.49 10.98
CA THR A 464 18.47 6.71 10.17
C THR A 464 19.90 7.09 9.75
N ARG A 465 20.86 7.07 10.66
CA ARG A 465 22.28 7.33 10.34
C ARG A 465 22.86 6.31 9.36
N ASP A 466 22.47 5.04 9.50
CA ASP A 466 22.97 3.96 8.64
C ASP A 466 22.57 4.11 7.19
N VAL A 467 21.38 4.70 6.91
CA VAL A 467 20.86 4.84 5.54
C VAL A 467 21.20 6.18 4.89
N PHE A 468 21.62 7.18 5.66
CA PHE A 468 22.08 8.45 5.10
C PHE A 468 23.61 8.51 5.07
N THR A 469 24.16 9.04 3.98
CA THR A 469 25.56 9.40 3.88
C THR A 469 25.83 10.71 4.61
N GLU A 470 27.10 11.01 4.91
CA GLU A 470 27.49 12.28 5.55
C GLU A 470 27.12 13.51 4.72
N ASP A 471 27.08 13.39 3.39
CA ASP A 471 26.67 14.42 2.44
C ASP A 471 25.17 14.41 2.11
N GLY A 472 24.36 13.66 2.89
CA GLY A 472 22.89 13.72 2.90
C GLY A 472 22.19 12.92 1.80
N TRP A 473 22.84 11.90 1.22
CA TRP A 473 22.19 10.98 0.28
C TRP A 473 21.58 9.80 1.01
N LEU A 474 20.39 9.40 0.57
CA LEU A 474 19.75 8.16 1.02
C LEU A 474 20.32 6.98 0.24
N ARG A 475 20.89 6.00 0.97
CA ARG A 475 21.26 4.69 0.44
C ARG A 475 20.00 3.85 0.27
N THR A 476 19.71 3.46 -0.97
CA THR A 476 18.48 2.67 -1.23
C THR A 476 18.62 1.21 -0.82
N GLY A 477 19.84 0.72 -0.70
CA GLY A 477 20.15 -0.69 -0.53
C GLY A 477 19.90 -1.51 -1.81
N ASP A 478 19.59 -0.87 -2.93
CA ASP A 478 19.46 -1.48 -4.24
C ASP A 478 20.73 -1.22 -5.07
N LEU A 479 21.10 -2.18 -5.89
CA LEU A 479 22.24 -2.11 -6.79
C LEU A 479 21.75 -1.85 -8.22
N GLY A 480 22.47 -1.03 -8.98
CA GLY A 480 22.06 -0.70 -10.33
C GLY A 480 23.14 0.01 -11.14
N VAL A 481 22.77 0.38 -12.35
CA VAL A 481 23.58 1.15 -13.28
C VAL A 481 22.74 2.21 -13.97
N LEU A 482 23.34 3.38 -14.23
CA LEU A 482 22.75 4.43 -15.06
C LEU A 482 23.40 4.36 -16.45
N ASP A 483 22.57 4.35 -17.51
CA ASP A 483 23.07 4.47 -18.87
C ASP A 483 23.40 5.95 -19.23
N GLU A 484 23.96 6.17 -20.43
CA GLU A 484 24.27 7.52 -20.93
C GLU A 484 23.00 8.40 -21.09
N GLY A 485 21.83 7.81 -21.26
CA GLY A 485 20.54 8.50 -21.33
C GLY A 485 19.94 8.83 -19.98
N GLY A 486 20.59 8.44 -18.88
CA GLY A 486 20.12 8.62 -17.50
C GLY A 486 19.02 7.63 -17.07
N ASN A 487 18.84 6.53 -17.82
CA ASN A 487 17.91 5.47 -17.41
C ASN A 487 18.56 4.58 -16.37
N LEU A 488 17.81 4.25 -15.33
CA LEU A 488 18.24 3.39 -14.23
C LEU A 488 17.85 1.93 -14.50
N PHE A 489 18.82 1.03 -14.37
CA PHE A 489 18.64 -0.42 -14.43
C PHE A 489 18.95 -1.02 -13.07
N ILE A 490 17.95 -1.62 -12.43
CA ILE A 490 18.12 -2.32 -11.15
C ILE A 490 18.73 -3.70 -11.42
N LYS A 491 19.70 -4.09 -10.59
CA LYS A 491 20.40 -5.38 -10.68
C LYS A 491 20.10 -6.33 -9.54
N GLY A 492 19.71 -5.80 -8.38
CA GLY A 492 19.39 -6.59 -7.20
C GLY A 492 19.53 -5.76 -5.92
N ARG A 493 19.53 -6.45 -4.78
CA ARG A 493 19.71 -5.79 -3.48
C ARG A 493 21.10 -6.06 -2.91
N SER A 494 21.71 -5.06 -2.29
CA SER A 494 23.02 -5.21 -1.68
C SER A 494 23.05 -6.27 -0.57
N LYS A 495 21.96 -6.39 0.20
CA LYS A 495 21.81 -7.37 1.29
C LYS A 495 21.56 -8.81 0.83
N THR A 496 21.06 -9.02 -0.38
CA THR A 496 20.77 -10.34 -0.96
C THR A 496 21.86 -10.80 -1.93
N MET A 497 22.71 -9.89 -2.35
CA MET A 497 23.85 -10.20 -3.22
C MET A 497 24.75 -11.27 -2.57
N LEU A 498 25.09 -12.28 -3.34
CA LEU A 498 25.98 -13.37 -2.95
C LEU A 498 27.37 -13.16 -3.58
N LEU A 499 28.39 -13.67 -2.95
CA LEU A 499 29.75 -13.64 -3.51
C LEU A 499 30.09 -14.99 -4.10
N GLY A 500 30.41 -15.01 -5.39
CA GLY A 500 30.93 -16.19 -6.05
C GLY A 500 32.32 -16.58 -5.56
N PRO A 501 32.78 -17.81 -5.86
CA PRO A 501 34.06 -18.34 -5.38
C PRO A 501 35.29 -17.50 -5.76
N SER A 502 35.20 -16.73 -6.83
CA SER A 502 36.27 -15.85 -7.33
C SER A 502 35.98 -14.36 -7.08
N GLY A 503 35.05 -14.05 -6.15
CA GLY A 503 34.71 -12.66 -5.77
C GLY A 503 33.75 -11.96 -6.71
N GLN A 504 33.10 -12.70 -7.64
CA GLN A 504 32.03 -12.11 -8.49
C GLN A 504 30.77 -11.87 -7.67
N ASN A 505 30.10 -10.76 -7.95
CA ASN A 505 28.78 -10.51 -7.42
C ASN A 505 27.75 -11.37 -8.15
N ILE A 506 26.93 -12.10 -7.38
CA ILE A 506 25.82 -12.91 -7.87
C ILE A 506 24.53 -12.26 -7.34
N TYR A 507 23.60 -12.03 -8.23
CA TYR A 507 22.30 -11.45 -7.93
C TYR A 507 21.24 -12.55 -7.96
N PRO A 508 20.81 -13.09 -6.81
CA PRO A 508 19.88 -14.21 -6.74
C PRO A 508 18.59 -13.96 -7.51
N GLU A 509 18.11 -12.73 -7.49
CA GLU A 509 16.88 -12.31 -8.15
C GLU A 509 16.95 -12.51 -9.68
N GLU A 510 18.09 -12.28 -10.31
CA GLU A 510 18.27 -12.50 -11.75
C GLU A 510 18.14 -14.00 -12.11
N ILE A 511 18.65 -14.89 -11.25
CA ILE A 511 18.55 -16.35 -11.43
C ILE A 511 17.11 -16.82 -11.14
N GLU A 512 16.49 -16.25 -10.10
CA GLU A 512 15.09 -16.55 -9.73
C GLU A 512 14.13 -16.16 -10.83
N ASP A 513 14.35 -15.04 -11.50
CA ASP A 513 13.54 -14.59 -12.63
C ASP A 513 13.58 -15.58 -13.79
N VAL A 514 14.75 -16.13 -14.11
CA VAL A 514 14.88 -17.21 -15.12
C VAL A 514 14.17 -18.48 -14.65
N LEU A 515 14.38 -18.88 -13.38
CA LEU A 515 13.82 -20.10 -12.82
C LEU A 515 12.29 -20.05 -12.69
N ASN A 516 11.73 -18.90 -12.32
CA ASN A 516 10.28 -18.69 -12.21
C ASN A 516 9.54 -18.78 -13.55
N ASN A 517 10.25 -18.70 -14.67
CA ASN A 517 9.72 -18.92 -16.02
C ASN A 517 9.78 -20.39 -16.47
N MET A 518 10.43 -21.26 -15.69
CA MET A 518 10.52 -22.69 -16.05
C MET A 518 9.20 -23.43 -15.81
N PRO A 519 8.94 -24.52 -16.55
CA PRO A 519 7.72 -25.32 -16.38
C PRO A 519 7.53 -25.78 -14.94
N PHE A 520 6.29 -25.71 -14.44
CA PHE A 520 5.86 -26.15 -13.12
C PHE A 520 6.53 -25.42 -11.93
N VAL A 521 7.14 -24.26 -12.14
CA VAL A 521 7.66 -23.40 -11.07
C VAL A 521 6.63 -22.32 -10.74
N LEU A 522 6.19 -22.27 -9.48
CA LEU A 522 5.35 -21.19 -8.95
C LEU A 522 6.20 -20.03 -8.48
N GLU A 523 7.18 -20.30 -7.64
CA GLU A 523 8.13 -19.33 -7.09
C GLU A 523 9.41 -20.05 -6.66
N SER A 524 10.51 -19.30 -6.61
CA SER A 524 11.82 -19.83 -6.25
C SER A 524 12.61 -18.90 -5.35
N LEU A 525 13.61 -19.43 -4.67
CA LEU A 525 14.52 -18.72 -3.80
C LEU A 525 15.94 -19.27 -3.96
N VAL A 526 16.85 -18.44 -4.48
CA VAL A 526 18.25 -18.81 -4.69
C VAL A 526 19.11 -18.36 -3.53
N MET A 527 19.98 -19.23 -3.06
CA MET A 527 20.88 -19.00 -1.93
C MET A 527 22.16 -19.82 -2.03
N GLN A 528 23.15 -19.54 -1.19
CA GLN A 528 24.35 -20.35 -1.07
C GLN A 528 24.23 -21.39 0.05
N ASN A 529 24.77 -22.58 -0.19
CA ASN A 529 24.97 -23.59 0.84
C ASN A 529 26.29 -23.34 1.60
N ALA A 530 26.63 -24.23 2.53
CA ALA A 530 27.86 -24.14 3.33
C ALA A 530 29.16 -24.20 2.49
N ASP A 531 29.10 -24.76 1.30
CA ASP A 531 30.24 -24.86 0.36
C ASP A 531 30.28 -23.68 -0.64
N ASN A 532 29.49 -22.63 -0.41
CA ASN A 532 29.29 -21.49 -1.30
C ASN A 532 28.72 -21.85 -2.68
N ALA A 533 28.14 -23.04 -2.84
CA ALA A 533 27.47 -23.45 -4.06
C ALA A 533 26.03 -22.90 -4.10
N LEU A 534 25.56 -22.50 -5.28
CA LEU A 534 24.21 -21.99 -5.46
C LEU A 534 23.18 -23.12 -5.46
N VAL A 535 22.18 -22.97 -4.62
CA VAL A 535 21.05 -23.88 -4.49
C VAL A 535 19.76 -23.08 -4.63
N ALA A 536 18.80 -23.60 -5.38
CA ALA A 536 17.47 -23.01 -5.45
C ALA A 536 16.47 -23.87 -4.66
N LEU A 537 15.69 -23.22 -3.78
CA LEU A 537 14.44 -23.78 -3.27
C LEU A 537 13.34 -23.42 -4.26
N VAL A 538 12.53 -24.39 -4.67
CA VAL A 538 11.45 -24.18 -5.64
C VAL A 538 10.13 -24.67 -5.05
N CYS A 539 9.13 -23.80 -5.01
CA CYS A 539 7.75 -24.19 -4.78
C CYS A 539 7.12 -24.55 -6.13
N PRO A 540 6.66 -25.80 -6.33
CA PRO A 540 6.02 -26.20 -7.58
C PRO A 540 4.63 -25.53 -7.73
N ASP A 541 4.24 -25.27 -8.98
CA ASP A 541 2.86 -24.94 -9.34
C ASP A 541 1.98 -26.20 -9.29
N MET A 542 1.41 -26.48 -8.12
CA MET A 542 0.62 -27.68 -7.89
C MET A 542 -0.63 -27.74 -8.77
N GLU A 543 -1.21 -26.61 -9.17
CA GLU A 543 -2.35 -26.60 -10.10
C GLU A 543 -1.93 -27.11 -11.49
N ALA A 544 -0.76 -26.71 -11.95
CA ALA A 544 -0.21 -27.18 -13.22
C ALA A 544 0.23 -28.65 -13.13
N VAL A 545 0.82 -29.05 -12.00
CA VAL A 545 1.26 -30.44 -11.71
C VAL A 545 0.06 -31.39 -11.72
N ASP A 546 -1.04 -31.02 -11.04
CA ASP A 546 -2.26 -31.84 -10.97
C ASP A 546 -2.92 -31.98 -12.36
N LYS A 547 -2.98 -30.91 -13.13
CA LYS A 547 -3.48 -30.93 -14.51
C LYS A 547 -2.66 -31.84 -15.43
N ALA A 548 -1.36 -31.90 -15.22
CA ALA A 548 -0.45 -32.75 -15.98
C ALA A 548 -0.42 -34.19 -15.47
N HIS A 549 -1.08 -34.49 -14.34
CA HIS A 549 -1.06 -35.77 -13.66
C HIS A 549 0.36 -36.29 -13.34
N PHE A 550 1.27 -35.38 -12.96
CA PHE A 550 2.66 -35.71 -12.64
C PHE A 550 2.77 -36.38 -11.27
N THR A 551 3.58 -37.45 -11.25
CA THR A 551 4.03 -38.06 -10.00
C THR A 551 5.15 -37.24 -9.35
N THR A 552 5.41 -37.47 -8.07
CA THR A 552 6.54 -36.81 -7.36
C THR A 552 7.89 -37.07 -8.05
N ALA A 553 8.10 -38.26 -8.63
CA ALA A 553 9.32 -38.59 -9.37
C ALA A 553 9.44 -37.74 -10.65
N GLN A 554 8.35 -37.57 -11.39
CA GLN A 554 8.32 -36.73 -12.59
C GLN A 554 8.51 -35.24 -12.28
N ILE A 555 8.00 -34.75 -11.13
CA ILE A 555 8.28 -33.37 -10.69
C ILE A 555 9.78 -33.19 -10.41
N ARG A 556 10.45 -34.16 -9.74
CA ARG A 556 11.90 -34.11 -9.50
C ARG A 556 12.69 -34.13 -10.80
N GLU A 557 12.31 -34.98 -11.74
CA GLU A 557 12.94 -35.03 -13.07
C GLU A 557 12.77 -33.71 -13.82
N GLN A 558 11.58 -33.13 -13.75
CA GLN A 558 11.31 -31.83 -14.36
C GLN A 558 12.14 -30.70 -13.71
N MET A 559 12.28 -30.69 -12.38
CA MET A 559 13.11 -29.68 -11.71
C MET A 559 14.59 -29.82 -12.08
N GLU A 560 15.09 -31.02 -12.27
CA GLU A 560 16.46 -31.25 -12.76
C GLU A 560 16.61 -30.81 -14.23
N ALA A 561 15.60 -31.00 -15.07
CA ALA A 561 15.57 -30.44 -16.44
C ALA A 561 15.57 -28.91 -16.41
N ASN A 562 14.77 -28.31 -15.54
CA ASN A 562 14.72 -26.86 -15.32
C ASN A 562 16.09 -26.31 -14.88
N ARG A 563 16.77 -26.97 -13.93
CA ARG A 563 18.12 -26.61 -13.48
C ARG A 563 19.11 -26.55 -14.66
N LYS A 564 19.13 -27.61 -15.48
CA LYS A 564 20.01 -27.67 -16.65
C LYS A 564 19.70 -26.54 -17.61
N GLN A 565 18.44 -26.26 -17.87
CA GLN A 565 18.01 -25.19 -18.77
C GLN A 565 18.38 -23.80 -18.23
N VAL A 566 18.13 -23.50 -16.94
CA VAL A 566 18.56 -22.25 -16.29
C VAL A 566 20.06 -22.07 -16.43
N ASN A 567 20.85 -23.11 -16.18
CA ASN A 567 22.32 -23.07 -16.26
C ASN A 567 22.85 -22.78 -17.67
N THR A 568 22.03 -22.90 -18.71
CA THR A 568 22.40 -22.45 -20.08
C THR A 568 22.14 -20.97 -20.32
N GLN A 569 21.39 -20.30 -19.43
CA GLN A 569 20.96 -18.92 -19.59
C GLN A 569 21.68 -17.95 -18.64
N VAL A 570 22.35 -18.47 -17.61
CA VAL A 570 23.08 -17.69 -16.61
C VAL A 570 24.60 -17.84 -16.82
N ALA A 571 25.38 -16.92 -16.23
CA ALA A 571 26.83 -16.99 -16.30
C ALA A 571 27.39 -18.25 -15.57
N ALA A 572 28.58 -18.68 -15.90
CA ALA A 572 29.16 -19.90 -15.33
C ALA A 572 29.27 -19.87 -13.82
N TYR A 573 29.50 -18.70 -13.21
CA TYR A 573 29.57 -18.51 -11.76
C TYR A 573 28.19 -18.38 -11.07
N GLU A 574 27.12 -18.28 -11.85
CA GLU A 574 25.72 -18.20 -11.40
C GLU A 574 24.98 -19.53 -11.53
N GLN A 575 25.66 -20.57 -11.98
CA GLN A 575 25.04 -21.88 -12.22
C GLN A 575 24.57 -22.53 -10.93
N LEU A 576 23.32 -22.99 -10.93
CA LEU A 576 22.73 -23.76 -9.85
C LEU A 576 23.33 -25.16 -9.79
N THR A 577 23.82 -25.55 -8.62
CA THR A 577 24.27 -26.91 -8.35
C THR A 577 23.12 -27.87 -8.09
N GLN A 578 22.04 -27.37 -7.47
CA GLN A 578 20.89 -28.17 -7.09
C GLN A 578 19.62 -27.32 -7.09
N ILE A 579 18.49 -27.93 -7.47
CA ILE A 579 17.14 -27.48 -7.11
C ILE A 579 16.58 -28.40 -6.04
N ARG A 580 16.01 -27.84 -4.99
CA ARG A 580 15.31 -28.55 -3.92
C ARG A 580 13.85 -28.16 -3.95
N ILE A 581 12.96 -29.14 -3.85
CA ILE A 581 11.52 -28.91 -3.86
C ILE A 581 11.09 -28.49 -2.46
N PHE A 582 10.46 -27.35 -2.37
CA PHE A 582 9.83 -26.85 -1.15
C PHE A 582 8.31 -26.97 -1.31
N PRO A 583 7.62 -27.77 -0.49
CA PRO A 583 6.25 -28.21 -0.79
C PRO A 583 5.16 -27.14 -0.55
N HIS A 584 5.52 -26.00 0.02
CA HIS A 584 4.59 -24.93 0.37
C HIS A 584 5.02 -23.61 -0.24
N GLU A 585 4.06 -22.67 -0.42
CA GLU A 585 4.42 -21.31 -0.77
C GLU A 585 5.31 -20.69 0.31
N PHE A 586 6.25 -19.84 -0.12
CA PHE A 586 7.11 -19.14 0.82
C PHE A 586 6.32 -18.12 1.63
N GLU A 587 6.69 -17.96 2.90
CA GLU A 587 6.10 -16.91 3.73
C GLU A 587 6.48 -15.53 3.20
N LYS A 588 5.48 -14.69 3.02
CA LYS A 588 5.64 -13.38 2.41
C LYS A 588 5.39 -12.26 3.42
N THR A 589 6.00 -11.15 3.17
CA THR A 589 5.67 -9.89 3.85
C THR A 589 4.28 -9.42 3.40
N PRO A 590 3.63 -8.46 4.09
CA PRO A 590 2.41 -7.82 3.60
C PRO A 590 2.54 -7.23 2.19
N LYS A 591 3.76 -6.86 1.77
CA LYS A 591 4.10 -6.40 0.41
C LYS A 591 4.27 -7.54 -0.60
N LYS A 592 3.96 -8.78 -0.22
CA LYS A 592 4.09 -10.00 -1.04
C LYS A 592 5.52 -10.37 -1.43
N SER A 593 6.54 -9.81 -0.81
CA SER A 593 7.95 -10.23 -0.96
C SER A 593 8.26 -11.42 -0.05
N ILE A 594 9.03 -12.38 -0.55
CA ILE A 594 9.45 -13.57 0.23
C ILE A 594 10.33 -13.14 1.41
N LYS A 595 10.05 -13.66 2.60
CA LYS A 595 10.86 -13.47 3.82
C LYS A 595 12.08 -14.39 3.76
N ARG A 596 13.10 -14.04 2.95
CA ARG A 596 14.30 -14.85 2.68
C ARG A 596 14.98 -15.36 3.95
N PHE A 597 15.01 -14.57 5.02
CA PHE A 597 15.67 -14.90 6.30
C PHE A 597 15.06 -16.12 7.03
N LEU A 598 13.88 -16.59 6.65
CA LEU A 598 13.25 -17.78 7.19
C LEU A 598 13.77 -19.07 6.54
N TYR A 599 14.55 -18.99 5.46
CA TYR A 599 14.93 -20.12 4.64
C TYR A 599 16.45 -20.27 4.56
N ASN A 600 16.91 -21.50 4.39
CA ASN A 600 18.30 -21.83 4.16
C ASN A 600 18.43 -22.98 3.14
N ALA A 601 19.64 -23.15 2.59
CA ALA A 601 19.93 -24.10 1.51
C ALA A 601 19.77 -25.60 1.90
N SER A 602 19.56 -25.91 3.18
CA SER A 602 19.32 -27.29 3.63
C SER A 602 17.85 -27.67 3.68
N MET A 603 16.95 -26.70 3.52
CA MET A 603 15.50 -26.94 3.50
C MET A 603 15.06 -27.54 2.15
N GLY A 604 13.87 -28.15 2.14
CA GLY A 604 13.31 -28.82 0.98
C GLY A 604 13.89 -30.24 0.76
N GLU A 605 13.32 -30.96 -0.23
CA GLU A 605 13.69 -32.34 -0.62
C GLU A 605 14.49 -32.37 -1.92
#